data_92d881e8a0b2b00f84f84757821892d0
#
_entry.id   92d881e8a0b2b00f84f84757821892d0
#
_cell.length_a   1.000
_cell.length_b   1.000
_cell.length_c   1.000
_cell.angle_alpha   90.00
_cell.angle_beta   90.00
_cell.angle_gamma   90.00
#
_symmetry.space_group_name_H-M   'P 1'
#
loop_
_entity.id
_entity.type
_entity.pdbx_description
1 polymer ?
#
loop_
_entity_poly.entity_id
_entity_poly.type
_entity_poly.pdbx_seq_one_letter_code
_entity_poly.pdbx_strand_id
1 'polypeptide(L)'
;LPVALEPLGAPEIYGDDRLFVYLRNNGELDASASALKAAGFPVIELPVTNPYDAGAEFFRWEIAISVACHILGINTYDQPDVQDSKLRTIAKIKDYQSTGKLAEIDLVDEKDAKAALQKFLADAKAGNFVTINAYVPRNSEMVDVIQKLRVAIREKTGCPVSAGFGPRLRSNNVAALAM
;
A
#
# COMPACT_ATOMS: atom_id res chain seq x y z
N LEU A 1 4.78 5.05 -4.45
CA LEU A 1 3.65 4.32 -3.85
C LEU A 1 3.25 4.99 -2.54
N PRO A 2 1.98 5.40 -2.35
CA PRO A 2 1.51 5.88 -1.06
C PRO A 2 1.44 4.73 -0.04
N VAL A 3 2.07 4.92 1.12
CA VAL A 3 2.04 3.99 2.24
C VAL A 3 1.35 4.68 3.41
N ALA A 4 0.06 4.43 3.58
CA ALA A 4 -0.74 5.07 4.62
C ALA A 4 -0.74 4.24 5.91
N LEU A 5 -0.79 4.95 7.05
CA LEU A 5 -0.99 4.37 8.38
C LEU A 5 0.04 3.28 8.77
N GLU A 6 1.21 3.29 8.19
CA GLU A 6 2.30 2.45 8.66
C GLU A 6 2.88 3.07 9.95
N PRO A 7 3.08 2.28 11.02
CA PRO A 7 3.73 2.78 12.21
C PRO A 7 5.12 3.33 11.88
N LEU A 8 5.40 4.56 12.29
CA LEU A 8 6.70 5.18 12.04
C LEU A 8 7.79 4.43 12.81
N GLY A 9 8.93 4.29 12.16
CA GLY A 9 10.16 3.77 12.75
C GLY A 9 11.22 4.86 12.89
N ALA A 10 12.39 4.47 13.36
CA ALA A 10 13.56 5.35 13.38
C ALA A 10 13.98 5.72 11.94
N PRO A 11 14.54 6.92 11.71
CA PRO A 11 14.90 7.37 10.35
C PRO A 11 15.82 6.39 9.60
N GLU A 12 16.69 5.70 10.31
CA GLU A 12 17.71 4.82 9.74
C GLU A 12 17.17 3.58 9.03
N ILE A 13 15.89 3.24 9.26
CA ILE A 13 15.25 2.08 8.62
C ILE A 13 14.69 2.40 7.24
N TYR A 14 14.65 3.67 6.86
CA TYR A 14 14.08 4.09 5.58
C TYR A 14 15.17 4.25 4.52
N GLY A 15 14.86 3.84 3.31
CA GLY A 15 15.69 4.17 2.14
C GLY A 15 15.59 5.65 1.76
N ASP A 16 16.51 6.10 0.95
CA ASP A 16 16.63 7.49 0.46
C ASP A 16 15.52 7.90 -0.54
N ASP A 17 14.71 6.94 -0.97
CA ASP A 17 13.59 7.10 -1.89
C ASP A 17 12.27 7.48 -1.18
N ARG A 18 12.32 7.94 0.07
CA ARG A 18 11.13 8.28 0.87
C ARG A 18 10.85 9.78 0.87
N LEU A 19 9.56 10.10 0.67
CA LEU A 19 8.96 11.39 0.96
C LEU A 19 7.88 11.19 2.03
N PHE A 20 7.92 11.98 3.07
CA PHE A 20 6.94 11.91 4.14
C PHE A 20 5.93 13.05 4.01
N VAL A 21 4.65 12.71 4.18
CA VAL A 21 3.58 13.70 4.24
C VAL A 21 2.92 13.58 5.61
N TYR A 22 3.02 14.65 6.38
CA TYR A 22 2.44 14.74 7.71
C TYR A 22 1.16 15.58 7.66
N LEU A 23 0.01 14.93 7.73
CA LEU A 23 -1.28 15.61 7.95
C LEU A 23 -1.37 15.98 9.43
N ARG A 24 -0.97 17.20 9.75
CA ARG A 24 -0.80 17.66 11.14
C ARG A 24 -2.14 18.12 11.71
N ASN A 25 -2.71 17.32 12.60
CA ASN A 25 -3.92 17.67 13.33
C ASN A 25 -3.58 18.25 14.73
N ASN A 26 -2.97 17.44 15.59
CA ASN A 26 -2.77 17.75 17.02
C ASN A 26 -1.27 17.81 17.45
N GLY A 27 -0.36 17.54 16.52
CA GLY A 27 1.08 17.60 16.78
C GLY A 27 1.68 16.33 17.40
N GLU A 28 0.93 15.23 17.50
CA GLU A 28 1.44 13.95 18.06
C GLU A 28 2.71 13.45 17.38
N LEU A 29 2.87 13.73 16.09
CA LEU A 29 4.01 13.28 15.30
C LEU A 29 5.06 14.38 15.05
N ASP A 30 4.97 15.53 15.69
CA ASP A 30 5.90 16.66 15.50
C ASP A 30 7.35 16.24 15.77
N ALA A 31 7.59 15.47 16.83
CA ALA A 31 8.93 14.98 17.16
C ALA A 31 9.47 14.03 16.09
N SER A 32 8.64 13.11 15.60
CA SER A 32 9.00 12.17 14.54
C SER A 32 9.26 12.89 13.21
N ALA A 33 8.41 13.85 12.85
CA ALA A 33 8.60 14.67 11.66
C ALA A 33 9.90 15.48 11.72
N SER A 34 10.24 16.04 12.89
CA SER A 34 11.49 16.74 13.11
C SER A 34 12.71 15.82 13.01
N ALA A 35 12.62 14.60 13.55
CA ALA A 35 13.70 13.61 13.43
C ALA A 35 13.93 13.19 11.97
N LEU A 36 12.88 12.98 11.20
CA LEU A 36 12.99 12.67 9.77
C LEU A 36 13.62 13.81 8.97
N LYS A 37 13.23 15.08 9.25
CA LYS A 37 13.87 16.26 8.65
C LYS A 37 15.34 16.35 9.00
N ALA A 38 15.69 16.14 10.27
CA ALA A 38 17.07 16.16 10.72
C ALA A 38 17.93 15.07 10.07
N ALA A 39 17.32 13.92 9.73
CA ALA A 39 17.95 12.84 8.99
C ALA A 39 18.04 13.10 7.47
N GLY A 40 17.52 14.23 6.98
CA GLY A 40 17.61 14.63 5.57
C GLY A 40 16.44 14.21 4.69
N PHE A 41 15.40 13.59 5.26
CA PHE A 41 14.22 13.24 4.47
C PHE A 41 13.36 14.46 4.13
N PRO A 42 12.81 14.53 2.91
CA PRO A 42 11.78 15.51 2.58
C PRO A 42 10.50 15.21 3.37
N VAL A 43 10.03 16.20 4.13
CA VAL A 43 8.79 16.13 4.92
C VAL A 43 7.90 17.29 4.56
N ILE A 44 6.73 16.99 4.01
CA ILE A 44 5.67 17.96 3.72
C ILE A 44 4.71 17.97 4.90
N GLU A 45 4.54 19.11 5.55
CA GLU A 45 3.56 19.27 6.62
C GLU A 45 2.33 20.02 6.10
N LEU A 46 1.17 19.41 6.27
CA LEU A 46 -0.12 19.95 5.87
C LEU A 46 -1.01 20.09 7.11
N PRO A 47 -1.36 21.29 7.55
CA PRO A 47 -2.23 21.48 8.69
C PRO A 47 -3.65 21.01 8.35
N VAL A 48 -4.22 20.17 9.21
CA VAL A 48 -5.61 19.70 9.16
C VAL A 48 -6.22 19.98 10.52
N THR A 49 -6.80 21.15 10.72
CA THR A 49 -7.24 21.63 12.02
C THR A 49 -8.71 21.38 12.30
N ASN A 50 -9.48 21.10 11.27
CA ASN A 50 -10.90 20.82 11.35
C ASN A 50 -11.35 19.86 10.24
N PRO A 51 -12.56 19.26 10.33
CA PRO A 51 -13.06 18.33 9.32
C PRO A 51 -13.18 18.88 7.89
N TYR A 52 -13.38 20.20 7.75
CA TYR A 52 -13.47 20.83 6.41
C TYR A 52 -12.11 20.89 5.72
N ASP A 53 -11.02 20.99 6.48
CA ASP A 53 -9.67 20.93 5.92
C ASP A 53 -9.41 19.59 5.24
N ALA A 54 -10.01 18.49 5.73
CA ALA A 54 -9.92 17.18 5.09
C ALA A 54 -10.53 17.20 3.68
N GLY A 55 -11.65 17.92 3.49
CA GLY A 55 -12.25 18.13 2.16
C GLY A 55 -11.32 18.89 1.22
N ALA A 56 -10.64 19.92 1.72
CA ALA A 56 -9.65 20.67 0.96
C ALA A 56 -8.44 19.80 0.58
N GLU A 57 -8.03 18.88 1.47
CA GLU A 57 -6.95 17.94 1.18
C GLU A 57 -7.34 16.94 0.09
N PHE A 58 -8.56 16.43 0.02
CA PHE A 58 -9.01 15.61 -1.10
C PHE A 58 -8.80 16.31 -2.43
N PHE A 59 -9.26 17.55 -2.55
CA PHE A 59 -9.07 18.32 -3.77
C PHE A 59 -7.59 18.58 -4.10
N ARG A 60 -6.78 18.92 -3.07
CA ARG A 60 -5.33 19.11 -3.24
C ARG A 60 -4.67 17.86 -3.82
N TRP A 61 -5.01 16.68 -3.29
CA TRP A 61 -4.44 15.41 -3.74
C TRP A 61 -4.91 15.02 -5.14
N GLU A 62 -6.14 15.31 -5.51
CA GLU A 62 -6.62 15.12 -6.89
C GLU A 62 -5.80 15.93 -7.90
N ILE A 63 -5.54 17.20 -7.58
CA ILE A 63 -4.67 18.05 -8.41
C ILE A 63 -3.23 17.53 -8.40
N ALA A 64 -2.68 17.16 -7.25
CA ALA A 64 -1.32 16.67 -7.13
C ALA A 64 -1.10 15.39 -7.96
N ILE A 65 -2.05 14.45 -7.94
CA ILE A 65 -2.01 13.23 -8.75
C ILE A 65 -2.05 13.59 -10.24
N SER A 66 -2.91 14.53 -10.65
CA SER A 66 -3.00 14.95 -12.05
C SER A 66 -1.68 15.56 -12.55
N VAL A 67 -1.03 16.38 -11.73
CA VAL A 67 0.30 16.95 -12.03
C VAL A 67 1.37 15.86 -12.08
N ALA A 68 1.38 14.96 -11.12
CA ALA A 68 2.34 13.85 -11.11
C ALA A 68 2.20 12.95 -12.34
N CYS A 69 0.98 12.60 -12.71
CA CYS A 69 0.71 11.83 -13.93
C CYS A 69 1.15 12.56 -15.20
N HIS A 70 0.94 13.87 -15.27
CA HIS A 70 1.45 14.69 -16.38
C HIS A 70 2.98 14.61 -16.48
N ILE A 71 3.69 14.74 -15.36
CA ILE A 71 5.15 14.65 -15.33
C ILE A 71 5.64 13.25 -15.75
N LEU A 72 4.92 12.20 -15.34
CA LEU A 72 5.21 10.80 -15.70
C LEU A 72 4.78 10.44 -17.13
N GLY A 73 4.07 11.30 -17.84
CA GLY A 73 3.59 11.05 -19.20
C GLY A 73 2.44 10.03 -19.26
N ILE A 74 1.68 9.86 -18.18
CA ILE A 74 0.55 8.94 -18.10
C ILE A 74 -0.78 9.67 -17.97
N ASN A 75 -1.86 9.04 -18.45
CA ASN A 75 -3.20 9.60 -18.34
C ASN A 75 -3.79 9.29 -16.95
N THR A 76 -4.06 10.32 -16.16
CA THR A 76 -4.65 10.23 -14.82
C THR A 76 -6.00 9.52 -14.80
N TYR A 77 -6.78 9.62 -15.88
CA TYR A 77 -8.15 9.12 -15.96
C TYR A 77 -8.26 7.73 -16.59
N ASP A 78 -7.16 7.16 -17.03
CA ASP A 78 -7.13 5.83 -17.61
C ASP A 78 -6.89 4.77 -16.52
N GLN A 79 -7.77 3.77 -16.47
CA GLN A 79 -7.71 2.68 -15.48
C GLN A 79 -7.83 1.30 -16.18
N PRO A 80 -6.85 0.92 -17.00
CA PRO A 80 -6.91 -0.33 -17.77
C PRO A 80 -7.05 -1.57 -16.88
N ASP A 81 -6.47 -1.58 -15.69
CA ASP A 81 -6.50 -2.70 -14.75
C ASP A 81 -7.90 -3.03 -14.25
N VAL A 82 -8.79 -2.02 -14.12
CA VAL A 82 -10.19 -2.24 -13.74
C VAL A 82 -10.91 -3.05 -14.79
N GLN A 83 -10.69 -2.74 -16.07
CA GLN A 83 -11.30 -3.47 -17.19
C GLN A 83 -10.72 -4.88 -17.30
N ASP A 84 -9.41 -5.06 -17.17
CA ASP A 84 -8.76 -6.37 -17.16
C ASP A 84 -9.30 -7.26 -16.03
N SER A 85 -9.43 -6.72 -14.83
CA SER A 85 -10.02 -7.44 -13.69
C SER A 85 -11.46 -7.91 -13.96
N LYS A 86 -12.28 -7.08 -14.62
CA LYS A 86 -13.65 -7.46 -15.02
C LYS A 86 -13.64 -8.59 -16.07
N LEU A 87 -12.79 -8.49 -17.07
CA LEU A 87 -12.66 -9.51 -18.11
C LEU A 87 -12.22 -10.86 -17.55
N ARG A 88 -11.22 -10.86 -16.66
CA ARG A 88 -10.78 -12.08 -15.94
C ARG A 88 -11.87 -12.68 -15.08
N THR A 89 -12.66 -11.85 -14.41
CA THR A 89 -13.80 -12.32 -13.60
C THR A 89 -14.88 -12.96 -14.49
N ILE A 90 -15.23 -12.34 -15.62
CA ILE A 90 -16.20 -12.88 -16.59
C ILE A 90 -15.69 -14.22 -17.15
N ALA A 91 -14.41 -14.32 -17.49
CA ALA A 91 -13.84 -15.57 -17.98
C ALA A 91 -13.98 -16.69 -16.93
N LYS A 92 -13.61 -16.44 -15.68
CA LYS A 92 -13.77 -17.42 -14.59
C LYS A 92 -15.23 -17.83 -14.34
N ILE A 93 -16.17 -16.90 -14.47
CA ILE A 93 -17.61 -17.21 -14.34
C ILE A 93 -18.06 -18.14 -15.49
N LYS A 94 -17.63 -17.84 -16.72
CA LYS A 94 -17.95 -18.69 -17.88
C LYS A 94 -17.37 -20.10 -17.74
N ASP A 95 -16.12 -20.20 -17.29
CA ASP A 95 -15.47 -21.49 -17.03
C ASP A 95 -16.25 -22.29 -15.97
N TYR A 96 -16.64 -21.64 -14.86
CA TYR A 96 -17.46 -22.27 -13.85
C TYR A 96 -18.82 -22.72 -14.37
N GLN A 97 -19.49 -21.90 -15.17
CA GLN A 97 -20.78 -22.25 -15.79
C GLN A 97 -20.66 -23.45 -16.74
N SER A 98 -19.54 -23.62 -17.43
CA SER A 98 -19.32 -24.72 -18.36
C SER A 98 -18.85 -26.01 -17.69
N THR A 99 -18.04 -25.90 -16.63
CA THR A 99 -17.37 -27.04 -15.98
C THR A 99 -17.97 -27.45 -14.64
N GLY A 100 -18.75 -26.54 -14.00
CA GLY A 100 -19.24 -26.70 -12.63
C GLY A 100 -18.15 -26.62 -11.55
N LYS A 101 -16.92 -26.28 -11.94
CA LYS A 101 -15.76 -26.23 -11.04
C LYS A 101 -15.04 -24.89 -11.14
N LEU A 102 -14.55 -24.38 -10.02
CA LEU A 102 -13.58 -23.29 -10.02
C LEU A 102 -12.20 -23.86 -10.36
N ALA A 103 -11.40 -23.08 -11.10
CA ALA A 103 -10.01 -23.44 -11.33
C ALA A 103 -9.28 -23.62 -10.00
N GLU A 104 -8.43 -24.62 -9.92
CA GLU A 104 -7.56 -24.81 -8.77
C GLU A 104 -6.60 -23.62 -8.65
N ILE A 105 -6.36 -23.20 -7.42
CA ILE A 105 -5.43 -22.13 -7.09
C ILE A 105 -4.30 -22.79 -6.29
N ASP A 106 -3.06 -22.51 -6.70
CA ASP A 106 -1.90 -22.93 -5.92
C ASP A 106 -1.91 -22.22 -4.57
N LEU A 107 -2.25 -22.95 -3.54
CA LEU A 107 -2.24 -22.47 -2.16
C LEU A 107 -0.99 -22.99 -1.47
N VAL A 108 -0.39 -22.14 -0.64
CA VAL A 108 0.66 -22.56 0.27
C VAL A 108 0.02 -23.08 1.55
N ASP A 109 0.35 -24.31 1.94
CA ASP A 109 -0.10 -24.89 3.21
C ASP A 109 0.38 -24.04 4.40
N GLU A 110 -0.42 -23.98 5.46
CA GLU A 110 -0.08 -23.22 6.67
C GLU A 110 1.31 -23.61 7.24
N LYS A 111 1.64 -24.90 7.24
CA LYS A 111 2.95 -25.41 7.69
C LYS A 111 4.13 -24.86 6.88
N ASP A 112 3.91 -24.54 5.59
CA ASP A 112 4.94 -24.06 4.66
C ASP A 112 4.91 -22.54 4.50
N ALA A 113 3.90 -21.85 5.05
CA ALA A 113 3.67 -20.42 4.87
C ALA A 113 4.89 -19.57 5.29
N LYS A 114 5.55 -19.93 6.40
CA LYS A 114 6.75 -19.22 6.86
C LYS A 114 7.89 -19.32 5.86
N ALA A 115 8.16 -20.52 5.35
CA ALA A 115 9.23 -20.74 4.37
C ALA A 115 8.93 -20.05 3.04
N ALA A 116 7.69 -20.13 2.58
CA ALA A 116 7.23 -19.44 1.38
C ALA A 116 7.38 -17.92 1.50
N LEU A 117 6.97 -17.33 2.63
CA LEU A 117 7.13 -15.90 2.89
C LEU A 117 8.62 -15.52 2.95
N GLN A 118 9.46 -16.30 3.60
CA GLN A 118 10.89 -16.03 3.65
C GLN A 118 11.52 -16.05 2.25
N LYS A 119 11.15 -17.02 1.42
CA LYS A 119 11.61 -17.12 0.04
C LYS A 119 11.14 -15.92 -0.79
N PHE A 120 9.87 -15.55 -0.68
CA PHE A 120 9.30 -14.37 -1.36
C PHE A 120 10.04 -13.08 -0.98
N LEU A 121 10.34 -12.89 0.32
CA LEU A 121 11.01 -11.68 0.80
C LEU A 121 12.53 -11.69 0.54
N ALA A 122 13.13 -12.83 0.19
CA ALA A 122 14.56 -12.89 -0.12
C ALA A 122 14.94 -12.10 -1.38
N ASP A 123 14.00 -11.93 -2.30
CA ASP A 123 14.20 -11.18 -3.54
C ASP A 123 13.87 -9.68 -3.39
N ALA A 124 13.43 -9.23 -2.22
CA ALA A 124 13.11 -7.83 -1.95
C ALA A 124 14.38 -6.96 -1.96
N LYS A 125 14.38 -5.92 -2.79
CA LYS A 125 15.51 -5.00 -3.02
C LYS A 125 15.06 -3.55 -2.92
N ALA A 126 16.03 -2.64 -2.81
CA ALA A 126 15.76 -1.21 -2.95
C ALA A 126 15.00 -0.93 -4.26
N GLY A 127 13.98 -0.10 -4.18
CA GLY A 127 13.04 0.17 -5.27
C GLY A 127 11.85 -0.79 -5.37
N ASN A 128 11.87 -1.91 -4.65
CA ASN A 128 10.70 -2.77 -4.52
C ASN A 128 9.77 -2.26 -3.40
N PHE A 129 8.54 -2.75 -3.41
CA PHE A 129 7.60 -2.60 -2.30
C PHE A 129 6.85 -3.91 -2.05
N VAL A 130 6.28 -4.05 -0.86
CA VAL A 130 5.47 -5.21 -0.48
C VAL A 130 4.05 -4.77 -0.22
N THR A 131 3.08 -5.54 -0.69
CA THR A 131 1.65 -5.30 -0.42
C THR A 131 1.05 -6.52 0.27
N ILE A 132 0.36 -6.27 1.38
CA ILE A 132 -0.41 -7.28 2.11
C ILE A 132 -1.89 -7.09 1.77
N ASN A 133 -2.47 -8.04 1.05
CA ASN A 133 -3.90 -8.08 0.77
C ASN A 133 -4.58 -9.09 1.71
N ALA A 134 -5.15 -8.61 2.80
CA ALA A 134 -5.75 -9.45 3.83
C ALA A 134 -7.25 -9.66 3.57
N TYR A 135 -7.66 -10.89 3.30
CA TYR A 135 -9.07 -11.27 3.15
C TYR A 135 -9.59 -11.89 4.45
N VAL A 136 -9.51 -11.14 5.53
CA VAL A 136 -9.94 -11.51 6.88
C VAL A 136 -10.86 -10.44 7.45
N PRO A 137 -11.66 -10.75 8.49
CA PRO A 137 -12.50 -9.76 9.16
C PRO A 137 -11.65 -8.57 9.65
N ARG A 138 -12.10 -7.35 9.36
CA ARG A 138 -11.43 -6.14 9.85
C ARG A 138 -11.91 -5.81 11.26
N ASN A 139 -11.27 -6.39 12.24
CA ASN A 139 -11.40 -6.06 13.66
C ASN A 139 -10.07 -5.53 14.21
N SER A 140 -10.05 -5.06 15.45
CA SER A 140 -8.84 -4.50 16.08
C SER A 140 -7.70 -5.50 16.12
N GLU A 141 -7.97 -6.76 16.45
CA GLU A 141 -6.97 -7.82 16.54
C GLU A 141 -6.27 -8.05 15.19
N MET A 142 -7.03 -8.19 14.10
CA MET A 142 -6.47 -8.39 12.76
C MET A 142 -5.72 -7.14 12.27
N VAL A 143 -6.21 -5.96 12.59
CA VAL A 143 -5.48 -4.72 12.29
C VAL A 143 -4.12 -4.73 12.98
N ASP A 144 -4.05 -5.06 14.27
CA ASP A 144 -2.80 -5.13 15.01
C ASP A 144 -1.83 -6.19 14.45
N VAL A 145 -2.34 -7.36 14.09
CA VAL A 145 -1.53 -8.41 13.46
C VAL A 145 -0.94 -7.92 12.14
N ILE A 146 -1.76 -7.31 11.28
CA ILE A 146 -1.29 -6.77 9.99
C ILE A 146 -0.28 -5.65 10.19
N GLN A 147 -0.47 -4.76 11.15
CA GLN A 147 0.51 -3.70 11.43
C GLN A 147 1.85 -4.27 11.94
N LYS A 148 1.83 -5.26 12.83
CA LYS A 148 3.05 -5.94 13.27
C LYS A 148 3.76 -6.64 12.10
N LEU A 149 3.02 -7.26 11.21
CA LEU A 149 3.58 -7.90 10.02
C LEU A 149 4.21 -6.88 9.07
N ARG A 150 3.57 -5.72 8.85
CA ARG A 150 4.13 -4.61 8.06
C ARG A 150 5.48 -4.17 8.62
N VAL A 151 5.52 -3.89 9.91
CA VAL A 151 6.75 -3.44 10.59
C VAL A 151 7.86 -4.48 10.43
N ALA A 152 7.56 -5.77 10.71
CA ALA A 152 8.54 -6.84 10.60
C ALA A 152 9.08 -7.02 9.16
N ILE A 153 8.23 -6.89 8.15
CA ILE A 153 8.67 -6.95 6.75
C ILE A 153 9.54 -5.74 6.41
N ARG A 154 9.12 -4.53 6.78
CA ARG A 154 9.91 -3.32 6.55
C ARG A 154 11.29 -3.39 7.21
N GLU A 155 11.35 -3.77 8.47
CA GLU A 155 12.61 -3.89 9.21
C GLU A 155 13.55 -4.93 8.60
N LYS A 156 13.00 -5.99 8.03
CA LYS A 156 13.78 -7.03 7.37
C LYS A 156 14.28 -6.64 5.98
N THR A 157 13.48 -5.89 5.22
CA THR A 157 13.72 -5.69 3.78
C THR A 157 14.10 -4.26 3.41
N GLY A 158 13.82 -3.27 4.28
CA GLY A 158 13.90 -1.85 3.95
C GLY A 158 12.83 -1.37 2.97
N CYS A 159 11.98 -2.27 2.45
CA CYS A 159 10.95 -1.93 1.48
C CYS A 159 9.74 -1.26 2.15
N PRO A 160 9.06 -0.34 1.43
CA PRO A 160 7.74 0.15 1.85
C PRO A 160 6.74 -1.00 1.89
N VAL A 161 5.88 -1.02 2.91
CA VAL A 161 4.86 -2.05 3.05
C VAL A 161 3.48 -1.44 3.10
N SER A 162 2.69 -1.62 2.06
CA SER A 162 1.27 -1.27 2.08
C SER A 162 0.44 -2.45 2.60
N ALA A 163 -0.70 -2.16 3.19
CA ALA A 163 -1.64 -3.20 3.62
C ALA A 163 -3.08 -2.77 3.41
N GLY A 164 -3.91 -3.74 3.07
CA GLY A 164 -5.31 -3.50 2.89
C GLY A 164 -6.16 -4.73 3.18
N PHE A 165 -7.42 -4.46 3.55
CA PHE A 165 -8.42 -5.49 3.81
C PHE A 165 -9.34 -5.64 2.60
N GLY A 166 -9.30 -6.82 1.96
CA GLY A 166 -10.19 -7.16 0.87
C GLY A 166 -11.63 -7.39 1.32
N PRO A 167 -12.59 -7.34 0.37
CA PRO A 167 -12.44 -7.18 -1.08
C PRO A 167 -12.32 -5.73 -1.59
N ARG A 168 -12.34 -4.72 -0.72
CA ARG A 168 -12.39 -3.29 -1.11
C ARG A 168 -11.17 -2.77 -1.89
N LEU A 169 -10.06 -3.48 -1.84
CA LEU A 169 -8.77 -2.99 -2.36
C LEU A 169 -8.35 -3.60 -3.70
N ARG A 170 -9.23 -4.31 -4.37
CA ARG A 170 -8.89 -4.96 -5.65
C ARG A 170 -8.41 -4.00 -6.74
N SER A 171 -8.87 -2.75 -6.73
CA SER A 171 -8.53 -1.78 -7.76
C SER A 171 -7.23 -1.01 -7.51
N ASN A 172 -6.84 -0.85 -6.25
CA ASN A 172 -5.73 0.04 -5.91
C ASN A 172 -4.36 -0.64 -5.84
N ASN A 173 -4.32 -1.97 -5.73
CA ASN A 173 -3.07 -2.70 -5.53
C ASN A 173 -2.53 -3.38 -6.80
N VAL A 174 -3.34 -3.52 -7.84
CA VAL A 174 -2.90 -4.13 -9.11
C VAL A 174 -2.07 -3.14 -9.94
N ALA A 175 -2.39 -1.84 -9.87
CA ALA A 175 -1.60 -0.79 -10.51
C ALA A 175 -0.16 -0.67 -9.95
N ALA A 176 0.06 -1.12 -8.73
CA ALA A 176 1.35 -1.07 -8.06
C ALA A 176 2.31 -2.21 -8.43
N LEU A 177 1.84 -3.23 -9.15
CA LEU A 177 2.67 -4.35 -9.63
C LEU A 177 3.21 -4.15 -11.05
N ALA A 178 2.87 -3.05 -11.71
CA ALA A 178 3.21 -2.80 -13.11
C ALA A 178 4.27 -1.71 -13.34
N MET A 179 4.98 -1.27 -12.29
CA MET A 179 6.12 -0.35 -12.42
C MET A 179 7.41 -1.01 -11.99
#